data_fa42de22b154dea4f0de2b20935f1d6e
#
_entry.id   fa42de22b154dea4f0de2b20935f1d6e
#
_cell.length_a   1.000
_cell.length_b   1.000
_cell.length_c   1.000
_cell.angle_alpha   90.00
_cell.angle_beta   90.00
_cell.angle_gamma   90.00
#
_symmetry.space_group_name_H-M   'P 1'
#
loop_
_entity.id
_entity.type
_entity.pdbx_description
1 polymer ?
#
loop_
_entity_poly.entity_id
_entity_poly.type
_entity_poly.pdbx_seq_one_letter_code
_entity_poly.pdbx_strand_id
1 'polypeptide(L)'
;MPVRVGIQLYSVRQSMARDTYGTLERLAELGYRNFEGANHDAGTDDGIGFGVPAKELRTTLDRLGMQVVGCHINPLDPQRLPAILDYHRELGNARIGCDIEFYPYDDLDYVLRRAEFFNHVGELCRERGMLFYYHNHYQEFQLVDGRTVYDLIMANTDPELVFVEMDTYWMMRGGQDPVAMIEKYGDRLVLLHQKDFPRDAPQPMVMFDGTVDRDAEITLESFLETKDPVCFTEIGTGVMPIQAIIDAAGRCPNFEYLLLEQDHTQLYELDSVRRSREEFDHYTGISWE
;
A
#
# COMPACT_ATOMS: atom_id res chain seq x y z
N MET A 1 19.05 9.51 4.81
CA MET A 1 18.78 8.74 6.05
C MET A 1 18.42 7.33 5.64
N PRO A 2 18.64 6.28 6.46
CA PRO A 2 18.19 4.96 6.10
C PRO A 2 16.65 4.92 5.96
N VAL A 3 16.16 4.09 5.05
CA VAL A 3 14.73 3.86 4.81
C VAL A 3 14.17 3.09 6.00
N ARG A 4 13.11 3.59 6.63
CA ARG A 4 12.46 2.90 7.74
C ARG A 4 11.56 1.78 7.22
N VAL A 5 11.72 0.58 7.78
CA VAL A 5 10.89 -0.57 7.40
C VAL A 5 9.71 -0.72 8.35
N GLY A 6 8.58 -1.12 7.81
CA GLY A 6 7.36 -1.40 8.53
C GLY A 6 6.58 -2.55 7.90
N ILE A 7 5.30 -2.66 8.25
CA ILE A 7 4.40 -3.69 7.74
C ILE A 7 3.02 -3.12 7.45
N GLN A 8 2.42 -3.52 6.31
CA GLN A 8 1.00 -3.35 6.06
C GLN A 8 0.21 -4.47 6.77
N LEU A 9 -0.78 -4.11 7.60
CA LEU A 9 -1.53 -5.08 8.43
C LEU A 9 -2.38 -6.05 7.62
N TYR A 10 -2.63 -5.78 6.35
CA TYR A 10 -3.26 -6.76 5.45
C TYR A 10 -2.48 -8.08 5.39
N SER A 11 -1.16 -8.04 5.57
CA SER A 11 -0.28 -9.21 5.64
C SER A 11 -0.62 -10.18 6.76
N VAL A 12 -1.25 -9.69 7.82
CA VAL A 12 -1.60 -10.45 9.03
C VAL A 12 -3.08 -10.30 9.39
N ARG A 13 -3.94 -10.01 8.37
CA ARG A 13 -5.36 -9.69 8.55
C ARG A 13 -6.16 -10.74 9.29
N GLN A 14 -5.87 -12.03 9.07
CA GLN A 14 -6.58 -13.11 9.76
C GLN A 14 -6.16 -13.20 11.24
N SER A 15 -4.90 -12.96 11.53
CA SER A 15 -4.38 -12.91 12.90
C SER A 15 -4.94 -11.68 13.63
N MET A 16 -4.96 -10.51 12.97
CA MET A 16 -5.56 -9.28 13.49
C MET A 16 -7.05 -9.45 13.78
N ALA A 17 -7.81 -10.06 12.89
CA ALA A 17 -9.24 -10.31 13.09
C ALA A 17 -9.54 -11.28 14.26
N ARG A 18 -8.62 -12.20 14.58
CA ARG A 18 -8.77 -13.14 15.72
C ARG A 18 -8.38 -12.51 17.05
N ASP A 19 -7.29 -11.77 17.07
CA ASP A 19 -6.73 -11.13 18.27
C ASP A 19 -5.85 -9.94 17.85
N THR A 20 -6.47 -8.78 17.74
CA THR A 20 -5.81 -7.55 17.29
C THR A 20 -4.63 -7.17 18.19
N TYR A 21 -4.84 -7.13 19.50
CA TYR A 21 -3.80 -6.69 20.43
C TYR A 21 -2.66 -7.71 20.58
N GLY A 22 -3.00 -9.00 20.69
CA GLY A 22 -1.97 -10.06 20.72
C GLY A 22 -1.17 -10.14 19.43
N THR A 23 -1.79 -9.85 18.26
CA THR A 23 -1.05 -9.78 16.98
C THR A 23 -0.09 -8.60 16.95
N LEU A 24 -0.49 -7.41 17.42
CA LEU A 24 0.41 -6.26 17.55
C LEU A 24 1.59 -6.54 18.51
N GLU A 25 1.34 -7.23 19.64
CA GLU A 25 2.40 -7.67 20.57
C GLU A 25 3.40 -8.59 19.85
N ARG A 26 2.92 -9.56 19.06
CA ARG A 26 3.79 -10.45 18.27
C ARG A 26 4.58 -9.70 17.20
N LEU A 27 3.98 -8.76 16.50
CA LEU A 27 4.71 -7.91 15.54
C LEU A 27 5.80 -7.09 16.23
N ALA A 28 5.52 -6.53 17.40
CA ALA A 28 6.49 -5.81 18.20
C ALA A 28 7.65 -6.71 18.67
N GLU A 29 7.37 -7.98 19.10
CA GLU A 29 8.37 -8.98 19.43
C GLU A 29 9.27 -9.35 18.25
N LEU A 30 8.70 -9.38 17.02
CA LEU A 30 9.43 -9.58 15.78
C LEU A 30 10.26 -8.35 15.36
N GLY A 31 10.13 -7.23 16.04
CA GLY A 31 10.89 -6.01 15.78
C GLY A 31 10.21 -5.00 14.87
N TYR A 32 8.97 -5.24 14.43
CA TYR A 32 8.20 -4.23 13.69
C TYR A 32 7.83 -3.08 14.62
N ARG A 33 8.08 -1.84 14.18
CA ARG A 33 7.77 -0.61 14.92
C ARG A 33 6.81 0.29 14.15
N ASN A 34 6.81 0.19 12.85
CA ASN A 34 6.02 0.99 11.93
C ASN A 34 4.99 0.09 11.25
N PHE A 35 3.73 0.51 11.22
CA PHE A 35 2.73 -0.23 10.47
C PHE A 35 1.72 0.69 9.78
N GLU A 36 1.16 0.18 8.71
CA GLU A 36 0.02 0.76 8.01
C GLU A 36 -1.24 -0.06 8.31
N GLY A 37 -2.34 0.64 8.59
CA GLY A 37 -3.66 0.04 8.77
C GLY A 37 -4.28 -0.39 7.42
N ALA A 38 -5.22 -1.35 7.48
CA ALA A 38 -5.95 -1.86 6.32
C ALA A 38 -7.45 -1.80 6.57
N ASN A 39 -8.04 -0.60 6.50
CA ASN A 39 -9.46 -0.40 6.77
C ASN A 39 -10.30 -0.60 5.50
N HIS A 40 -10.78 -1.81 5.29
CA HIS A 40 -11.69 -2.17 4.20
C HIS A 40 -13.17 -2.05 4.60
N ASP A 41 -13.45 -1.62 5.83
CA ASP A 41 -14.79 -1.43 6.39
C ASP A 41 -15.06 0.03 6.79
N ALA A 42 -14.42 0.98 6.12
CA ALA A 42 -14.48 2.42 6.43
C ALA A 42 -15.89 3.03 6.36
N GLY A 43 -16.84 2.33 5.75
CA GLY A 43 -18.26 2.66 5.84
C GLY A 43 -18.85 2.55 7.26
N THR A 44 -18.24 1.76 8.15
CA THR A 44 -18.71 1.49 9.52
C THR A 44 -17.63 1.60 10.59
N ASP A 45 -16.35 1.50 10.23
CA ASP A 45 -15.18 1.63 11.12
C ASP A 45 -14.40 2.90 10.75
N ASP A 46 -14.21 3.82 11.66
CA ASP A 46 -13.41 5.03 11.44
C ASP A 46 -11.90 4.79 11.63
N GLY A 47 -11.51 3.57 12.04
CA GLY A 47 -10.17 3.24 12.49
C GLY A 47 -9.29 2.53 11.47
N ILE A 48 -8.58 1.52 11.97
CA ILE A 48 -7.60 0.75 11.18
C ILE A 48 -8.17 -0.54 10.56
N GLY A 49 -9.51 -0.73 10.62
CA GLY A 49 -10.20 -1.86 9.98
C GLY A 49 -10.43 -3.07 10.89
N PHE A 50 -10.27 -2.93 12.22
CA PHE A 50 -10.45 -4.03 13.19
C PHE A 50 -11.33 -3.64 14.39
N GLY A 51 -12.13 -2.58 14.27
CA GLY A 51 -13.10 -2.15 15.28
C GLY A 51 -12.49 -1.72 16.62
N VAL A 52 -11.24 -1.26 16.64
CA VAL A 52 -10.54 -0.87 17.88
C VAL A 52 -10.66 0.63 18.14
N PRO A 53 -10.98 1.06 19.40
CA PRO A 53 -11.04 2.48 19.72
C PRO A 53 -9.67 3.15 19.67
N ALA A 54 -9.58 4.38 19.14
CA ALA A 54 -8.31 5.12 18.97
C ALA A 54 -7.50 5.21 20.28
N LYS A 55 -8.15 5.56 21.39
CA LYS A 55 -7.50 5.72 22.70
C LYS A 55 -6.88 4.42 23.23
N GLU A 56 -7.56 3.30 23.07
CA GLU A 56 -7.07 2.00 23.52
C GLU A 56 -5.91 1.55 22.65
N LEU A 57 -6.05 1.69 21.33
CA LEU A 57 -5.00 1.39 20.38
C LEU A 57 -3.77 2.26 20.65
N ARG A 58 -3.93 3.58 20.82
CA ARG A 58 -2.82 4.50 21.14
C ARG A 58 -2.07 4.05 22.40
N THR A 59 -2.80 3.71 23.46
CA THR A 59 -2.20 3.22 24.72
C THR A 59 -1.36 1.94 24.49
N THR A 60 -1.88 1.03 23.66
CA THR A 60 -1.17 -0.21 23.32
C THR A 60 0.07 0.08 22.51
N LEU A 61 -0.01 0.94 21.49
CA LEU A 61 1.12 1.30 20.65
C LEU A 61 2.22 2.00 21.44
N ASP A 62 1.88 2.91 22.32
CA ASP A 62 2.86 3.58 23.21
C ASP A 62 3.60 2.56 24.09
N ARG A 63 2.89 1.57 24.63
CA ARG A 63 3.50 0.47 25.42
C ARG A 63 4.43 -0.40 24.59
N LEU A 64 4.09 -0.65 23.32
CA LEU A 64 4.85 -1.51 22.43
C LEU A 64 5.98 -0.76 21.67
N GLY A 65 6.04 0.56 21.77
CA GLY A 65 6.95 1.38 20.99
C GLY A 65 6.66 1.29 19.48
N MET A 66 5.38 1.16 19.12
CA MET A 66 4.91 1.10 17.73
C MET A 66 4.20 2.36 17.32
N GLN A 67 4.14 2.63 16.02
CA GLN A 67 3.39 3.75 15.46
C GLN A 67 2.66 3.38 14.17
N VAL A 68 1.53 4.04 13.92
CA VAL A 68 0.82 4.00 12.64
C VAL A 68 1.46 5.03 11.72
N VAL A 69 1.85 4.62 10.52
CA VAL A 69 2.52 5.49 9.54
C VAL A 69 1.67 5.78 8.31
N GLY A 70 0.54 5.10 8.16
CA GLY A 70 -0.45 5.24 7.12
C GLY A 70 -1.68 4.37 7.42
N CYS A 71 -2.74 4.54 6.68
CA CYS A 71 -3.89 3.64 6.70
C CYS A 71 -4.62 3.67 5.36
N HIS A 72 -4.84 2.51 4.77
CA HIS A 72 -5.76 2.33 3.65
C HIS A 72 -7.20 2.53 4.11
N ILE A 73 -7.98 3.29 3.36
CA ILE A 73 -9.37 3.61 3.65
C ILE A 73 -10.25 3.18 2.46
N ASN A 74 -11.12 2.21 2.70
CA ASN A 74 -12.06 1.71 1.71
C ASN A 74 -13.43 1.35 2.36
N PRO A 75 -14.58 1.87 1.89
CA PRO A 75 -14.69 2.88 0.83
C PRO A 75 -14.18 4.27 1.25
N LEU A 76 -13.61 5.00 0.27
CA LEU A 76 -13.19 6.37 0.47
C LEU A 76 -14.40 7.32 0.29
N ASP A 77 -15.18 7.49 1.35
CA ASP A 77 -16.39 8.31 1.37
C ASP A 77 -16.13 9.68 2.02
N PRO A 78 -16.28 10.82 1.28
CA PRO A 78 -16.07 12.15 1.84
C PRO A 78 -16.96 12.48 3.05
N GLN A 79 -18.12 11.85 3.18
CA GLN A 79 -19.01 12.05 4.33
C GLN A 79 -18.46 11.41 5.60
N ARG A 80 -17.69 10.33 5.48
CA ARG A 80 -17.05 9.61 6.59
C ARG A 80 -15.68 10.19 6.95
N LEU A 81 -15.00 10.82 5.99
CA LEU A 81 -13.64 11.33 6.17
C LEU A 81 -13.44 12.18 7.43
N PRO A 82 -14.33 13.10 7.84
CA PRO A 82 -14.12 13.87 9.07
C PRO A 82 -13.90 13.00 10.30
N ALA A 83 -14.70 11.95 10.49
CA ALA A 83 -14.59 11.04 11.64
C ALA A 83 -13.32 10.18 11.53
N ILE A 84 -13.03 9.66 10.35
CA ILE A 84 -11.82 8.88 10.06
C ILE A 84 -10.56 9.71 10.36
N LEU A 85 -10.48 10.93 9.85
CA LEU A 85 -9.33 11.82 10.07
C LEU A 85 -9.17 12.20 11.54
N ASP A 86 -10.26 12.40 12.28
CA ASP A 86 -10.24 12.68 13.71
C ASP A 86 -9.73 11.46 14.51
N TYR A 87 -10.15 10.24 14.15
CA TYR A 87 -9.62 9.00 14.74
C TYR A 87 -8.10 8.87 14.51
N HIS A 88 -7.66 9.04 13.25
CA HIS A 88 -6.25 8.90 12.89
C HIS A 88 -5.37 9.97 13.53
N ARG A 89 -5.89 11.20 13.70
CA ARG A 89 -5.18 12.26 14.40
C ARG A 89 -5.01 11.94 15.90
N GLU A 90 -6.05 11.39 16.57
CA GLU A 90 -5.95 10.93 17.95
C GLU A 90 -4.90 9.81 18.08
N LEU A 91 -4.82 8.95 17.09
CA LEU A 91 -3.85 7.86 17.03
C LEU A 91 -2.42 8.34 16.74
N GLY A 92 -2.25 9.57 16.27
CA GLY A 92 -0.96 10.14 15.85
C GLY A 92 -0.54 9.75 14.43
N ASN A 93 -1.44 9.17 13.64
CA ASN A 93 -1.23 8.93 12.22
C ASN A 93 -1.44 10.22 11.42
N ALA A 94 -0.50 10.52 10.52
CA ALA A 94 -0.54 11.71 9.68
C ALA A 94 -0.91 11.42 8.21
N ARG A 95 -1.24 10.17 7.85
CA ARG A 95 -1.45 9.76 6.46
C ARG A 95 -2.63 8.80 6.32
N ILE A 96 -3.47 9.03 5.33
CA ILE A 96 -4.45 8.04 4.86
C ILE A 96 -4.34 7.88 3.35
N GLY A 97 -4.75 6.73 2.83
CA GLY A 97 -4.68 6.42 1.40
C GLY A 97 -5.89 5.72 0.83
N CYS A 98 -6.06 5.86 -0.48
CA CYS A 98 -6.92 5.00 -1.28
C CYS A 98 -6.16 3.71 -1.57
N ASP A 99 -6.71 2.56 -1.17
CA ASP A 99 -6.06 1.26 -1.30
C ASP A 99 -6.19 0.65 -2.69
N ILE A 100 -7.36 0.78 -3.30
CA ILE A 100 -7.68 0.21 -4.62
C ILE A 100 -8.76 1.03 -5.31
N GLU A 101 -8.62 1.17 -6.63
CA GLU A 101 -9.63 1.80 -7.48
C GLU A 101 -9.74 1.01 -8.80
N PHE A 102 -10.93 0.98 -9.37
CA PHE A 102 -11.19 0.36 -10.66
C PHE A 102 -11.72 1.39 -11.64
N TYR A 103 -11.30 1.28 -12.89
CA TYR A 103 -11.61 2.23 -13.95
C TYR A 103 -12.33 1.52 -15.07
N PRO A 104 -13.52 2.02 -15.52
CA PRO A 104 -14.15 1.49 -16.72
C PRO A 104 -13.18 1.54 -17.90
N TYR A 105 -13.19 0.50 -18.71
CA TYR A 105 -12.27 0.40 -19.84
C TYR A 105 -12.42 1.58 -20.79
N ASP A 106 -11.30 2.22 -21.16
CA ASP A 106 -11.19 3.36 -22.09
C ASP A 106 -12.08 4.58 -21.76
N ASP A 107 -12.44 4.79 -20.49
CA ASP A 107 -13.24 5.94 -20.02
C ASP A 107 -12.32 7.04 -19.44
N LEU A 108 -11.80 7.93 -20.31
CA LEU A 108 -10.98 9.06 -19.89
C LEU A 108 -11.74 10.01 -18.94
N ASP A 109 -13.01 10.25 -19.21
CA ASP A 109 -13.81 11.18 -18.38
C ASP A 109 -13.96 10.63 -16.95
N TYR A 110 -14.09 9.32 -16.79
CA TYR A 110 -14.10 8.70 -15.46
C TYR A 110 -12.76 8.90 -14.74
N VAL A 111 -11.63 8.65 -15.41
CA VAL A 111 -10.29 8.84 -14.81
C VAL A 111 -10.10 10.30 -14.35
N LEU A 112 -10.52 11.27 -15.17
CA LEU A 112 -10.41 12.70 -14.83
C LEU A 112 -11.29 13.07 -13.63
N ARG A 113 -12.52 12.57 -13.57
CA ARG A 113 -13.39 12.77 -12.39
C ARG A 113 -12.80 12.16 -11.12
N ARG A 114 -12.14 10.99 -11.22
CA ARG A 114 -11.45 10.38 -10.06
C ARG A 114 -10.25 11.21 -9.63
N ALA A 115 -9.46 11.73 -10.55
CA ALA A 115 -8.35 12.65 -10.23
C ALA A 115 -8.84 13.91 -9.48
N GLU A 116 -9.95 14.53 -9.94
CA GLU A 116 -10.57 15.66 -9.23
C GLU A 116 -11.04 15.26 -7.81
N PHE A 117 -11.67 14.08 -7.69
CA PHE A 117 -12.06 13.53 -6.39
C PHE A 117 -10.88 13.34 -5.45
N PHE A 118 -9.75 12.81 -5.93
CA PHE A 118 -8.55 12.64 -5.11
C PHE A 118 -7.95 13.97 -4.66
N ASN A 119 -7.96 15.00 -5.51
CA ASN A 119 -7.60 16.37 -5.12
C ASN A 119 -8.48 16.85 -3.97
N HIS A 120 -9.80 16.67 -4.06
CA HIS A 120 -10.73 17.06 -3.00
C HIS A 120 -10.46 16.31 -1.68
N VAL A 121 -10.19 14.99 -1.72
CA VAL A 121 -9.80 14.23 -0.54
C VAL A 121 -8.49 14.76 0.06
N GLY A 122 -7.51 15.07 -0.79
CA GLY A 122 -6.25 15.69 -0.38
C GLY A 122 -6.43 17.04 0.32
N GLU A 123 -7.36 17.88 -0.16
CA GLU A 123 -7.74 19.14 0.51
C GLU A 123 -8.29 18.90 1.91
N LEU A 124 -9.24 17.94 2.07
CA LEU A 124 -9.83 17.58 3.36
C LEU A 124 -8.78 17.05 4.35
N CYS A 125 -7.81 16.28 3.86
CA CYS A 125 -6.67 15.81 4.67
C CYS A 125 -5.78 16.98 5.10
N ARG A 126 -5.39 17.84 4.16
CA ARG A 126 -4.53 19.01 4.40
C ARG A 126 -5.13 19.98 5.42
N GLU A 127 -6.45 20.22 5.38
CA GLU A 127 -7.16 21.04 6.37
C GLU A 127 -7.00 20.54 7.82
N ARG A 128 -6.70 19.23 7.98
CA ARG A 128 -6.45 18.59 9.29
C ARG A 128 -4.98 18.31 9.56
N GLY A 129 -4.08 18.83 8.72
CA GLY A 129 -2.64 18.61 8.83
C GLY A 129 -2.21 17.18 8.52
N MET A 130 -2.98 16.49 7.67
CA MET A 130 -2.72 15.13 7.22
C MET A 130 -2.40 15.10 5.72
N LEU A 131 -1.76 14.02 5.25
CA LEU A 131 -1.50 13.76 3.84
C LEU A 131 -2.47 12.70 3.32
N PHE A 132 -2.85 12.84 2.05
CA PHE A 132 -3.53 11.80 1.29
C PHE A 132 -2.58 11.18 0.29
N TYR A 133 -2.57 9.84 0.17
CA TYR A 133 -1.81 9.10 -0.82
C TYR A 133 -2.68 8.14 -1.62
N TYR A 134 -2.28 7.90 -2.88
CA TYR A 134 -2.86 6.94 -3.79
C TYR A 134 -1.95 5.72 -3.87
N HIS A 135 -2.51 4.51 -3.67
CA HIS A 135 -1.83 3.24 -3.82
C HIS A 135 -2.25 2.59 -5.14
N ASN A 136 -1.31 1.98 -5.84
CA ASN A 136 -1.54 1.33 -7.12
C ASN A 136 -1.58 -0.19 -7.03
N HIS A 137 -2.34 -0.78 -7.98
CA HIS A 137 -2.24 -2.17 -8.37
C HIS A 137 -1.80 -2.28 -9.84
N TYR A 138 -2.11 -3.41 -10.52
CA TYR A 138 -1.73 -3.57 -11.92
C TYR A 138 -2.73 -2.95 -12.91
N GLN A 139 -4.00 -2.78 -12.55
CA GLN A 139 -5.05 -2.28 -13.43
C GLN A 139 -4.82 -0.82 -13.86
N GLU A 140 -4.14 0.00 -13.04
CA GLU A 140 -3.79 1.37 -13.38
C GLU A 140 -2.79 1.46 -14.54
N PHE A 141 -2.24 0.34 -14.99
CA PHE A 141 -1.34 0.28 -16.16
C PHE A 141 -2.06 -0.16 -17.43
N GLN A 142 -3.40 -0.25 -17.42
CA GLN A 142 -4.21 -0.22 -18.64
C GLN A 142 -4.08 1.14 -19.33
N LEU A 143 -4.29 1.13 -20.66
CA LEU A 143 -4.18 2.34 -21.48
C LEU A 143 -5.56 2.97 -21.69
N VAL A 144 -5.63 4.27 -21.50
CA VAL A 144 -6.74 5.14 -21.86
C VAL A 144 -6.17 6.29 -22.68
N ASP A 145 -6.65 6.48 -23.89
CA ASP A 145 -6.12 7.48 -24.85
C ASP A 145 -4.58 7.37 -25.03
N GLY A 146 -4.06 6.12 -25.09
CA GLY A 146 -2.64 5.83 -25.28
C GLY A 146 -1.72 6.11 -24.10
N ARG A 147 -2.26 6.44 -22.93
CA ARG A 147 -1.55 6.67 -21.66
C ARG A 147 -2.04 5.69 -20.61
N THR A 148 -1.16 5.31 -19.67
CA THR A 148 -1.62 4.53 -18.53
C THR A 148 -2.58 5.34 -17.65
N VAL A 149 -3.56 4.68 -17.03
CA VAL A 149 -4.44 5.33 -16.04
C VAL A 149 -3.60 5.97 -14.93
N TYR A 150 -2.53 5.30 -14.49
CA TYR A 150 -1.60 5.85 -13.48
C TYR A 150 -1.00 7.20 -13.93
N ASP A 151 -0.48 7.28 -15.16
CA ASP A 151 0.08 8.52 -15.71
C ASP A 151 -0.98 9.61 -15.85
N LEU A 152 -2.22 9.25 -16.18
CA LEU A 152 -3.34 10.20 -16.25
C LEU A 152 -3.69 10.75 -14.87
N ILE A 153 -3.77 9.91 -13.83
CA ILE A 153 -4.00 10.34 -12.44
C ILE A 153 -2.87 11.28 -11.99
N MET A 154 -1.62 10.90 -12.21
CA MET A 154 -0.47 11.72 -11.81
C MET A 154 -0.45 13.09 -12.51
N ALA A 155 -0.87 13.15 -13.77
CA ALA A 155 -0.91 14.39 -14.54
C ALA A 155 -2.08 15.32 -14.19
N ASN A 156 -3.17 14.79 -13.60
CA ASN A 156 -4.40 15.52 -13.31
C ASN A 156 -4.68 15.69 -11.81
N THR A 157 -3.72 15.31 -10.96
CA THR A 157 -3.78 15.57 -9.52
C THR A 157 -2.69 16.55 -9.09
N ASP A 158 -3.02 17.39 -8.10
CA ASP A 158 -2.09 18.35 -7.50
C ASP A 158 -1.03 17.59 -6.68
N PRO A 159 0.27 17.75 -6.98
CA PRO A 159 1.35 17.07 -6.27
C PRO A 159 1.50 17.50 -4.79
N GLU A 160 0.89 18.62 -4.38
CA GLU A 160 0.84 19.04 -2.98
C GLU A 160 -0.37 18.48 -2.21
N LEU A 161 -1.32 17.83 -2.91
CA LEU A 161 -2.53 17.26 -2.33
C LEU A 161 -2.55 15.72 -2.37
N VAL A 162 -2.07 15.15 -3.48
CA VAL A 162 -2.12 13.70 -3.73
C VAL A 162 -0.70 13.17 -3.84
N PHE A 163 -0.26 12.53 -2.79
CA PHE A 163 1.01 11.79 -2.75
C PHE A 163 0.81 10.37 -3.27
N VAL A 164 1.87 9.57 -3.31
CA VAL A 164 1.79 8.18 -3.74
C VAL A 164 2.43 7.23 -2.73
N GLU A 165 1.77 6.11 -2.57
CA GLU A 165 2.34 4.89 -2.06
C GLU A 165 2.51 3.94 -3.25
N MET A 166 3.75 3.64 -3.59
CA MET A 166 4.04 2.79 -4.74
C MET A 166 4.09 1.32 -4.32
N ASP A 167 3.23 0.50 -4.91
CA ASP A 167 3.38 -0.95 -4.82
C ASP A 167 4.23 -1.45 -5.97
N THR A 168 5.47 -1.80 -5.67
CA THR A 168 6.47 -2.20 -6.66
C THR A 168 6.17 -3.56 -7.30
N TYR A 169 5.54 -4.48 -6.55
CA TYR A 169 5.10 -5.76 -7.08
C TYR A 169 3.99 -5.58 -8.12
N TRP A 170 2.96 -4.81 -7.77
CA TRP A 170 1.85 -4.56 -8.69
C TRP A 170 2.27 -3.70 -9.89
N MET A 171 3.23 -2.78 -9.74
CA MET A 171 3.85 -2.09 -10.88
C MET A 171 4.48 -3.09 -11.85
N MET A 172 5.28 -4.03 -11.34
CA MET A 172 5.92 -5.05 -12.15
C MET A 172 4.89 -5.99 -12.80
N ARG A 173 3.84 -6.36 -12.06
CA ARG A 173 2.70 -7.13 -12.59
C ARG A 173 1.93 -6.35 -13.68
N GLY A 174 1.91 -5.04 -13.63
CA GLY A 174 1.37 -4.13 -14.65
C GLY A 174 2.33 -3.86 -15.82
N GLY A 175 3.50 -4.49 -15.83
CA GLY A 175 4.50 -4.34 -16.90
C GLY A 175 5.36 -3.08 -16.80
N GLN A 176 5.48 -2.51 -15.61
CA GLN A 176 6.34 -1.36 -15.35
C GLN A 176 7.63 -1.78 -14.65
N ASP A 177 8.71 -1.04 -14.89
CA ASP A 177 9.93 -1.13 -14.09
C ASP A 177 9.76 -0.28 -12.81
N PRO A 178 9.75 -0.89 -11.61
CA PRO A 178 9.53 -0.15 -10.37
C PRO A 178 10.59 0.92 -10.11
N VAL A 179 11.86 0.69 -10.50
CA VAL A 179 12.94 1.68 -10.32
C VAL A 179 12.68 2.90 -11.21
N ALA A 180 12.33 2.67 -12.48
CA ALA A 180 12.00 3.76 -13.41
C ALA A 180 10.76 4.55 -12.96
N MET A 181 9.75 3.89 -12.37
CA MET A 181 8.57 4.54 -11.83
C MET A 181 8.91 5.39 -10.60
N ILE A 182 9.77 4.91 -9.70
CA ILE A 182 10.28 5.68 -8.55
C ILE A 182 11.06 6.91 -9.05
N GLU A 183 11.92 6.76 -10.06
CA GLU A 183 12.67 7.89 -10.64
C GLU A 183 11.72 8.93 -11.29
N LYS A 184 10.62 8.49 -11.88
CA LYS A 184 9.64 9.36 -12.55
C LYS A 184 8.76 10.17 -11.58
N TYR A 185 8.33 9.55 -10.48
CA TYR A 185 7.33 10.10 -9.57
C TYR A 185 7.79 10.24 -8.12
N GLY A 186 9.08 10.05 -7.86
CA GLY A 186 9.65 10.01 -6.52
C GLY A 186 9.46 11.29 -5.69
N ASP A 187 9.24 12.45 -6.33
CA ASP A 187 8.92 13.69 -5.62
C ASP A 187 7.58 13.63 -4.86
N ARG A 188 6.68 12.71 -5.27
CA ARG A 188 5.38 12.46 -4.63
C ARG A 188 5.38 11.21 -3.75
N LEU A 189 6.45 10.41 -3.76
CA LEU A 189 6.55 9.13 -3.04
C LEU A 189 6.68 9.39 -1.54
N VAL A 190 5.76 8.84 -0.73
CA VAL A 190 5.79 8.93 0.74
C VAL A 190 5.88 7.56 1.40
N LEU A 191 5.28 6.53 0.81
CA LEU A 191 5.26 5.16 1.26
C LEU A 191 5.54 4.22 0.08
N LEU A 192 6.00 3.00 0.37
CA LEU A 192 6.24 1.97 -0.64
C LEU A 192 5.85 0.60 -0.09
N HIS A 193 5.06 -0.13 -0.83
CA HIS A 193 4.80 -1.55 -0.57
C HIS A 193 5.82 -2.42 -1.29
N GLN A 194 6.41 -3.33 -0.52
CA GLN A 194 7.32 -4.34 -1.04
C GLN A 194 6.76 -5.74 -0.79
N LYS A 195 6.56 -6.44 -1.88
CA LYS A 195 6.24 -7.87 -1.97
C LYS A 195 7.35 -8.56 -2.75
N ASP A 196 7.31 -9.90 -2.88
CA ASP A 196 8.22 -10.61 -3.77
C ASP A 196 7.46 -11.61 -4.66
N PHE A 197 7.98 -11.85 -5.87
CA PHE A 197 7.38 -12.69 -6.89
C PHE A 197 8.19 -13.98 -7.03
N PRO A 198 7.57 -15.19 -6.89
CA PRO A 198 8.30 -16.44 -6.93
C PRO A 198 8.91 -16.69 -8.33
N ARG A 199 10.11 -17.26 -8.35
CA ARG A 199 10.81 -17.60 -9.60
C ARG A 199 10.03 -18.57 -10.46
N ASP A 200 9.35 -19.54 -9.85
CA ASP A 200 8.61 -20.61 -10.52
C ASP A 200 7.09 -20.37 -10.45
N ALA A 201 6.66 -19.10 -10.48
CA ALA A 201 5.25 -18.74 -10.47
C ALA A 201 4.52 -19.31 -11.71
N PRO A 202 3.26 -19.79 -11.54
CA PRO A 202 2.49 -20.37 -12.64
C PRO A 202 1.99 -19.31 -13.64
N GLN A 203 1.86 -18.07 -13.21
CA GLN A 203 1.48 -16.94 -14.07
C GLN A 203 2.73 -16.20 -14.59
N PRO A 204 2.65 -15.57 -15.77
CA PRO A 204 3.68 -14.64 -16.22
C PRO A 204 3.85 -13.49 -15.23
N MET A 205 5.04 -12.91 -15.17
CA MET A 205 5.31 -11.76 -14.32
C MET A 205 4.39 -10.57 -14.64
N VAL A 206 4.16 -10.31 -15.92
CA VAL A 206 3.25 -9.25 -16.39
C VAL A 206 1.86 -9.84 -16.59
N MET A 207 0.86 -9.33 -15.90
CA MET A 207 -0.53 -9.82 -15.98
C MET A 207 -1.08 -9.75 -17.40
N PHE A 208 -0.71 -8.70 -18.14
CA PHE A 208 -1.16 -8.48 -19.52
C PHE A 208 -0.48 -9.39 -20.56
N ASP A 209 0.48 -10.24 -20.15
CA ASP A 209 1.13 -11.22 -21.01
C ASP A 209 0.40 -12.59 -21.02
N GLY A 210 -0.94 -12.56 -20.92
CA GLY A 210 -1.80 -13.73 -21.09
C GLY A 210 -2.62 -14.16 -19.88
N THR A 211 -2.52 -13.43 -18.75
CA THR A 211 -3.41 -13.67 -17.58
C THR A 211 -4.65 -12.77 -17.65
N VAL A 212 -4.47 -11.51 -18.02
CA VAL A 212 -5.52 -10.50 -18.12
C VAL A 212 -5.50 -9.88 -19.50
N ASP A 213 -6.66 -9.71 -20.12
CA ASP A 213 -6.79 -8.95 -21.35
C ASP A 213 -6.65 -7.45 -21.03
N ARG A 214 -5.65 -6.80 -21.64
CA ARG A 214 -5.38 -5.38 -21.44
C ARG A 214 -6.53 -4.49 -21.92
N ASP A 215 -7.30 -4.97 -22.89
CA ASP A 215 -8.37 -4.23 -23.56
C ASP A 215 -9.77 -4.58 -23.00
N ALA A 216 -9.82 -5.30 -21.87
CA ALA A 216 -11.05 -5.62 -21.16
C ALA A 216 -11.20 -4.78 -19.89
N GLU A 217 -12.45 -4.56 -19.46
CA GLU A 217 -12.72 -3.95 -18.16
C GLU A 217 -12.24 -4.85 -17.02
N ILE A 218 -11.45 -4.28 -16.11
CA ILE A 218 -11.00 -4.96 -14.90
C ILE A 218 -11.86 -4.48 -13.73
N THR A 219 -12.59 -5.40 -13.13
CA THR A 219 -13.43 -5.18 -11.95
C THR A 219 -12.81 -5.82 -10.72
N LEU A 220 -13.35 -5.52 -9.54
CA LEU A 220 -12.93 -6.23 -8.30
C LEU A 220 -13.08 -7.74 -8.43
N GLU A 221 -14.16 -8.23 -9.06
CA GLU A 221 -14.39 -9.67 -9.27
C GLU A 221 -13.28 -10.28 -10.13
N SER A 222 -13.03 -9.73 -11.33
CA SER A 222 -11.98 -10.24 -12.23
C SER A 222 -10.57 -10.07 -11.65
N PHE A 223 -10.32 -9.00 -10.88
CA PHE A 223 -9.07 -8.82 -10.14
C PHE A 223 -8.85 -9.95 -9.13
N LEU A 224 -9.85 -10.27 -8.32
CA LEU A 224 -9.77 -11.37 -7.32
C LEU A 224 -9.61 -12.74 -7.96
N GLU A 225 -10.28 -13.00 -9.10
CA GLU A 225 -10.17 -14.26 -9.85
C GLU A 225 -8.76 -14.46 -10.44
N THR A 226 -8.08 -13.38 -10.83
CA THR A 226 -6.74 -13.44 -11.44
C THR A 226 -5.61 -13.35 -10.42
N LYS A 227 -5.90 -13.02 -9.16
CA LYS A 227 -4.95 -12.95 -8.07
C LYS A 227 -4.62 -14.34 -7.52
N ASP A 228 -3.68 -15.04 -8.20
CA ASP A 228 -3.27 -16.39 -7.79
C ASP A 228 -2.38 -16.35 -6.54
N PRO A 229 -2.78 -17.01 -5.42
CA PRO A 229 -2.02 -17.02 -4.16
C PRO A 229 -0.58 -17.56 -4.28
N VAL A 230 -0.30 -18.45 -5.25
CA VAL A 230 1.06 -19.00 -5.43
C VAL A 230 1.99 -18.08 -6.22
N CYS A 231 1.51 -16.92 -6.65
CA CYS A 231 2.33 -15.86 -7.23
C CYS A 231 2.92 -14.90 -6.20
N PHE A 232 2.77 -15.18 -4.90
CA PHE A 232 3.36 -14.42 -3.80
C PHE A 232 4.34 -15.28 -3.01
N THR A 233 5.46 -14.68 -2.59
CA THR A 233 6.45 -15.35 -1.74
C THR A 233 7.04 -14.35 -0.76
N GLU A 234 7.67 -14.87 0.30
CA GLU A 234 8.34 -14.05 1.30
C GLU A 234 9.51 -13.28 0.70
N ILE A 235 9.76 -12.08 1.20
CA ILE A 235 10.87 -11.20 0.79
C ILE A 235 12.18 -11.98 0.69
N GLY A 236 12.95 -11.72 -0.37
CA GLY A 236 14.28 -12.32 -0.60
C GLY A 236 14.23 -13.73 -1.17
N THR A 237 13.05 -14.33 -1.31
CA THR A 237 12.92 -15.69 -1.88
C THR A 237 12.47 -15.69 -3.34
N GLY A 238 12.15 -14.52 -3.88
CA GLY A 238 11.65 -14.33 -5.24
C GLY A 238 12.66 -13.73 -6.21
N VAL A 239 12.15 -12.87 -7.10
CA VAL A 239 12.93 -12.28 -8.21
C VAL A 239 12.86 -10.75 -8.26
N MET A 240 12.16 -10.10 -7.31
CA MET A 240 12.07 -8.64 -7.28
C MET A 240 13.44 -8.00 -7.06
N PRO A 241 13.77 -6.88 -7.73
CA PRO A 241 15.05 -6.19 -7.56
C PRO A 241 15.05 -5.31 -6.29
N ILE A 242 14.82 -5.91 -5.11
CA ILE A 242 14.51 -5.21 -3.85
C ILE A 242 15.60 -4.23 -3.44
N GLN A 243 16.90 -4.59 -3.57
CA GLN A 243 17.98 -3.64 -3.23
C GLN A 243 17.97 -2.41 -4.14
N ALA A 244 17.74 -2.59 -5.45
CA ALA A 244 17.68 -1.47 -6.38
C ALA A 244 16.46 -0.55 -6.10
N ILE A 245 15.35 -1.15 -5.67
CA ILE A 245 14.13 -0.41 -5.23
C ILE A 245 14.44 0.41 -3.98
N ILE A 246 15.08 -0.19 -2.95
CA ILE A 246 15.49 0.51 -1.73
C ILE A 246 16.42 1.67 -2.07
N ASP A 247 17.41 1.44 -2.92
CA ASP A 247 18.40 2.45 -3.31
C ASP A 247 17.74 3.61 -4.11
N ALA A 248 16.77 3.31 -4.96
CA ALA A 248 16.02 4.32 -5.69
C ALA A 248 15.11 5.15 -4.76
N ALA A 249 14.29 4.48 -3.95
CA ALA A 249 13.37 5.12 -3.03
C ALA A 249 14.10 5.97 -1.97
N GLY A 250 15.25 5.50 -1.47
CA GLY A 250 16.06 6.23 -0.49
C GLY A 250 16.63 7.57 -0.99
N ARG A 251 16.53 7.86 -2.31
CA ARG A 251 16.89 9.17 -2.91
C ARG A 251 15.71 10.13 -3.01
N CYS A 252 14.48 9.65 -2.81
CA CYS A 252 13.27 10.46 -2.92
C CYS A 252 13.11 11.39 -1.70
N PRO A 253 12.78 12.68 -1.91
CA PRO A 253 12.84 13.69 -0.84
C PRO A 253 11.78 13.51 0.25
N ASN A 254 10.61 12.97 -0.10
CA ASN A 254 9.47 12.81 0.79
C ASN A 254 9.26 11.37 1.28
N PHE A 255 10.10 10.45 0.81
CA PHE A 255 9.98 9.03 1.15
C PHE A 255 10.46 8.73 2.57
N GLU A 256 9.64 8.00 3.32
CA GLU A 256 9.95 7.68 4.70
C GLU A 256 9.91 6.19 5.03
N TYR A 257 8.93 5.44 4.50
CA TYR A 257 8.69 4.06 4.93
C TYR A 257 8.54 3.11 3.76
N LEU A 258 9.26 1.99 3.84
CA LEU A 258 9.07 0.79 3.04
C LEU A 258 8.29 -0.22 3.89
N LEU A 259 7.11 -0.61 3.44
CA LEU A 259 6.22 -1.50 4.16
C LEU A 259 6.22 -2.88 3.50
N LEU A 260 6.55 -3.92 4.29
CA LEU A 260 6.27 -5.28 3.88
C LEU A 260 4.77 -5.44 3.68
N GLU A 261 4.36 -5.92 2.52
CA GLU A 261 3.02 -6.44 2.33
C GLU A 261 3.05 -7.85 1.73
N GLN A 262 2.27 -8.75 2.33
CA GLN A 262 2.13 -10.13 1.91
C GLN A 262 0.64 -10.44 1.71
N ASP A 263 0.18 -10.39 0.46
CA ASP A 263 -1.24 -10.62 0.15
C ASP A 263 -1.66 -12.07 0.41
N HIS A 264 -0.78 -13.01 0.07
CA HIS A 264 -0.95 -14.44 0.29
C HIS A 264 0.35 -15.10 0.71
N THR A 265 0.25 -16.13 1.52
CA THR A 265 1.37 -16.98 1.94
C THR A 265 0.92 -18.42 2.09
N GLN A 266 1.83 -19.36 1.88
CA GLN A 266 1.62 -20.78 2.18
C GLN A 266 1.96 -21.12 3.65
N LEU A 267 2.46 -20.14 4.41
CA LEU A 267 2.80 -20.25 5.82
C LEU A 267 1.66 -19.72 6.70
N TYR A 268 1.80 -19.87 8.01
CA TYR A 268 1.03 -19.05 8.94
C TYR A 268 1.48 -17.57 8.83
N GLU A 269 0.55 -16.63 8.85
CA GLU A 269 0.85 -15.21 8.57
C GLU A 269 2.03 -14.66 9.39
N LEU A 270 2.06 -14.92 10.72
CA LEU A 270 3.16 -14.45 11.58
C LEU A 270 4.49 -15.14 11.29
N ASP A 271 4.50 -16.38 10.79
CA ASP A 271 5.72 -17.05 10.35
C ASP A 271 6.23 -16.47 9.03
N SER A 272 5.32 -16.12 8.11
CA SER A 272 5.65 -15.47 6.85
C SER A 272 6.30 -14.10 7.07
N VAL A 273 5.67 -13.23 7.88
CA VAL A 273 6.22 -11.89 8.13
C VAL A 273 7.50 -11.94 8.96
N ARG A 274 7.66 -12.94 9.87
CA ARG A 274 8.93 -13.19 10.55
C ARG A 274 10.03 -13.55 9.57
N ARG A 275 9.77 -14.46 8.63
CA ARG A 275 10.74 -14.85 7.60
C ARG A 275 11.12 -13.65 6.71
N SER A 276 10.15 -12.90 6.25
CA SER A 276 10.41 -11.68 5.47
C SER A 276 11.22 -10.64 6.26
N ARG A 277 10.96 -10.53 7.60
CA ARG A 277 11.74 -9.67 8.50
C ARG A 277 13.20 -10.08 8.56
N GLU A 278 13.47 -11.39 8.69
CA GLU A 278 14.82 -11.95 8.74
C GLU A 278 15.58 -11.73 7.42
N GLU A 279 14.89 -11.87 6.27
CA GLU A 279 15.48 -11.65 4.95
C GLU A 279 15.77 -10.16 4.67
N PHE A 280 14.96 -9.24 5.20
CA PHE A 280 15.25 -7.81 5.07
C PHE A 280 16.60 -7.42 5.68
N ASP A 281 17.10 -8.12 6.69
CA ASP A 281 18.40 -7.84 7.30
C ASP A 281 19.61 -8.07 6.34
N HIS A 282 19.37 -8.72 5.20
CA HIS A 282 20.36 -8.88 4.13
C HIS A 282 20.48 -7.67 3.19
N TYR A 283 19.51 -6.73 3.24
CA TYR A 283 19.54 -5.51 2.43
C TYR A 283 20.19 -4.35 3.18
N THR A 284 20.80 -3.44 2.41
CA THR A 284 21.46 -2.25 2.95
C THR A 284 20.59 -0.99 2.80
N GLY A 285 20.89 0.03 3.58
CA GLY A 285 20.16 1.31 3.47
C GLY A 285 18.83 1.36 4.21
N ILE A 286 18.49 0.35 4.99
CA ILE A 286 17.25 0.27 5.78
C ILE A 286 17.48 0.42 7.28
N SER A 287 16.39 0.72 8.02
CA SER A 287 16.32 0.78 9.49
C SER A 287 14.97 0.23 9.97
N TRP A 288 14.94 -0.32 11.17
CA TRP A 288 13.72 -0.79 11.85
C TRP A 288 13.21 0.20 12.91
N GLU A 289 13.94 1.30 13.11
CA GLU A 289 13.62 2.38 14.08
C GLU A 289 12.83 3.50 13.43
#